data_3d40258e78c5aae4a5c9887a53d41c63
#
_entry.id   3d40258e78c5aae4a5c9887a53d41c63
#
_cell.length_a   1.000
_cell.length_b   1.000
_cell.length_c   1.000
_cell.angle_alpha   90.00
_cell.angle_beta   90.00
_cell.angle_gamma   90.00
#
_symmetry.space_group_name_H-M   'P 1'
#
loop_
_entity.id
_entity.type
_entity.pdbx_description
1 polymer ?
#
loop_
_entity_poly.entity_id
_entity_poly.type
_entity_poly.pdbx_seq_one_letter_code
_entity_poly.pdbx_strand_id
1 'polypeptide(L)'
;MNYSFEYIDIILLAMIAGFIFLRLRGILGKRSGFEGKAPPQFEEILKNVQPETKTKLSDKFDEDAQKEFLKGAKIAYETVITDFSDNDNKITTSRPLLNGEIYNQFNDALKERSSRGHFAEITFIGINSAKIKEHKKIGNILNVTVDFIAEVITCIKDKDKKIISGDPEKIKKIYDTWVFSRDITSSNPNWQLVNILT
;
A
#
# COMPACT_ATOMS: atom_id res chain seq x y z
N MET A 1 -26.43 5.30 31.32
CA MET A 1 -26.21 6.11 30.12
C MET A 1 -24.72 6.23 29.89
N ASN A 2 -24.17 5.46 28.95
CA ASN A 2 -22.73 5.39 28.71
C ASN A 2 -22.35 6.26 27.52
N TYR A 3 -22.03 7.51 27.80
CA TYR A 3 -21.54 8.47 26.80
C TYR A 3 -20.08 8.25 26.38
N SER A 4 -19.43 7.19 26.86
CA SER A 4 -18.00 6.95 26.61
C SER A 4 -17.69 6.29 25.26
N PHE A 5 -18.69 5.75 24.57
CA PHE A 5 -18.47 5.00 23.33
C PHE A 5 -18.53 5.83 22.05
N GLU A 6 -19.22 6.98 22.08
CA GLU A 6 -19.28 7.87 20.90
C GLU A 6 -17.95 8.62 20.64
N TYR A 7 -17.12 8.80 21.71
CA TYR A 7 -15.86 9.54 21.57
C TYR A 7 -14.70 8.70 21.02
N ILE A 8 -14.80 7.36 21.11
CA ILE A 8 -13.70 6.47 20.64
C ILE A 8 -13.61 6.47 19.11
N ASP A 9 -14.74 6.51 18.41
CA ASP A 9 -14.76 6.62 16.96
C ASP A 9 -14.22 7.99 16.50
N ILE A 10 -14.53 9.04 17.26
CA ILE A 10 -14.02 10.40 17.01
C ILE A 10 -12.52 10.48 17.28
N ILE A 11 -12.03 9.83 18.34
CA ILE A 11 -10.59 9.79 18.67
C ILE A 11 -9.82 8.98 17.61
N LEU A 12 -10.38 7.87 17.13
CA LEU A 12 -9.75 7.06 16.09
C LEU A 12 -9.73 7.81 14.74
N LEU A 13 -10.81 8.51 14.43
CA LEU A 13 -10.91 9.37 13.25
C LEU A 13 -9.98 10.59 13.37
N ALA A 14 -9.84 11.17 14.57
CA ALA A 14 -8.91 12.25 14.85
C ALA A 14 -7.44 11.80 14.80
N MET A 15 -7.13 10.57 15.20
CA MET A 15 -5.77 10.01 15.06
C MET A 15 -5.42 9.79 13.59
N ILE A 16 -6.36 9.27 12.79
CA ILE A 16 -6.17 9.10 11.34
C ILE A 16 -6.03 10.46 10.67
N ALA A 17 -6.89 11.43 11.00
CA ALA A 17 -6.83 12.79 10.49
C ALA A 17 -5.55 13.52 10.95
N GLY A 18 -5.12 13.31 12.20
CA GLY A 18 -3.87 13.85 12.73
C GLY A 18 -2.63 13.27 12.04
N PHE A 19 -2.65 12.01 11.73
CA PHE A 19 -1.59 11.35 10.97
C PHE A 19 -1.49 11.88 9.54
N ILE A 20 -2.64 12.07 8.87
CA ILE A 20 -2.71 12.68 7.54
C ILE A 20 -2.20 14.13 7.59
N PHE A 21 -2.58 14.90 8.61
CA PHE A 21 -2.15 16.30 8.77
C PHE A 21 -0.64 16.43 9.03
N LEU A 22 -0.06 15.56 9.84
CA LEU A 22 1.39 15.52 10.09
C LEU A 22 2.16 15.13 8.83
N ARG A 23 1.63 14.23 8.02
CA ARG A 23 2.21 13.83 6.73
C ARG A 23 2.16 14.96 5.70
N LEU A 24 1.04 15.68 5.62
CA LEU A 24 0.89 16.84 4.73
C LEU A 24 1.84 17.98 5.11
N ARG A 25 2.10 18.21 6.41
CA ARG A 25 3.04 19.22 6.88
C ARG A 25 4.50 18.93 6.48
N GLY A 26 4.85 17.64 6.35
CA GLY A 26 6.18 17.21 5.88
C GLY A 26 6.40 17.41 4.37
N ILE A 27 5.33 17.39 3.58
CA ILE A 27 5.38 17.49 2.11
C ILE A 27 5.30 18.96 1.64
N LEU A 28 4.56 19.81 2.34
CA LEU A 28 4.44 21.23 2.00
C LEU A 28 5.66 22.07 2.36
N GLY A 29 6.65 21.53 3.10
CA GLY A 29 7.83 22.24 3.56
C GLY A 29 9.07 22.14 2.67
N LYS A 30 9.06 21.35 1.60
CA LYS A 30 10.21 21.19 0.69
C LYS A 30 9.86 21.58 -0.73
N ARG A 31 9.93 22.86 -1.04
CA ARG A 31 10.12 23.37 -2.40
C ARG A 31 11.54 22.98 -2.84
N SER A 32 11.72 21.81 -3.42
CA SER A 32 12.92 21.51 -4.20
C SER A 32 12.66 21.96 -5.63
N GLY A 33 12.94 23.20 -5.93
CA GLY A 33 13.11 23.69 -7.26
C GLY A 33 14.32 22.99 -7.87
N PHE A 34 14.10 22.01 -8.72
CA PHE A 34 15.13 21.47 -9.59
C PHE A 34 15.08 22.25 -10.90
N GLU A 35 15.74 23.39 -10.94
CA GLU A 35 16.19 24.03 -12.18
C GLU A 35 17.60 23.52 -12.50
N GLY A 36 17.68 22.33 -13.09
CA GLY A 36 18.90 21.80 -13.67
C GLY A 36 18.81 21.89 -15.17
N LYS A 37 19.51 22.86 -15.79
CA LYS A 37 19.80 22.84 -17.22
C LYS A 37 20.57 21.56 -17.55
N ALA A 38 20.04 20.76 -18.48
CA ALA A 38 20.71 19.58 -18.98
C ALA A 38 22.05 19.95 -19.63
N PRO A 39 23.15 19.22 -19.36
CA PRO A 39 24.43 19.46 -20.03
C PRO A 39 24.31 19.14 -21.52
N PRO A 40 24.98 19.91 -22.41
CA PRO A 40 24.84 19.77 -23.87
C PRO A 40 25.42 18.49 -24.49
N GLN A 41 25.91 17.55 -23.69
CA GLN A 41 26.45 16.27 -24.18
C GLN A 41 25.40 15.16 -24.36
N PHE A 42 24.13 15.41 -24.01
CA PHE A 42 23.08 14.39 -24.07
C PHE A 42 22.44 14.22 -25.47
N GLU A 43 22.60 15.20 -26.35
CA GLU A 43 22.03 15.13 -27.71
C GLU A 43 22.88 14.31 -28.71
N GLU A 44 24.16 14.10 -28.43
CA GLU A 44 25.06 13.37 -29.35
C GLU A 44 25.00 11.85 -29.17
N ILE A 45 24.54 11.37 -28.00
CA ILE A 45 24.44 9.93 -27.68
C ILE A 45 23.20 9.30 -28.33
N LEU A 46 22.19 10.09 -28.66
CA LEU A 46 20.93 9.59 -29.25
C LEU A 46 20.99 9.28 -30.74
N LYS A 47 22.08 9.63 -31.44
CA LYS A 47 22.19 9.46 -32.92
C LYS A 47 22.91 8.18 -33.36
N ASN A 48 23.50 7.39 -32.46
CA ASN A 48 24.36 6.26 -32.83
C ASN A 48 24.01 4.92 -32.18
N VAL A 49 22.76 4.64 -31.84
CA VAL A 49 22.35 3.30 -31.42
C VAL A 49 21.59 2.62 -32.54
N GLN A 50 22.31 1.78 -33.31
CA GLN A 50 21.68 0.79 -34.19
C GLN A 50 20.91 -0.23 -33.32
N PRO A 51 19.73 -0.69 -33.76
CA PRO A 51 18.92 -1.61 -32.97
C PRO A 51 19.44 -3.03 -33.06
N GLU A 52 20.15 -3.50 -32.04
CA GLU A 52 20.34 -4.93 -31.89
C GLU A 52 19.03 -5.58 -31.39
N THR A 53 18.57 -6.52 -32.18
CA THR A 53 17.44 -7.40 -31.92
C THR A 53 17.63 -8.16 -30.62
N LYS A 54 17.09 -7.63 -29.52
CA LYS A 54 16.83 -8.38 -28.30
C LYS A 54 15.33 -8.52 -28.13
N THR A 55 14.90 -9.73 -27.95
CA THR A 55 13.56 -10.22 -27.67
C THR A 55 12.74 -9.17 -26.88
N LYS A 56 11.80 -8.52 -27.54
CA LYS A 56 10.88 -7.55 -26.92
C LYS A 56 9.96 -8.30 -25.97
N LEU A 57 10.31 -8.36 -24.67
CA LEU A 57 9.25 -8.35 -23.67
C LEU A 57 8.55 -6.99 -23.88
N SER A 58 7.27 -7.05 -24.17
CA SER A 58 6.49 -5.87 -24.53
C SER A 58 6.62 -4.79 -23.47
N ASP A 59 7.19 -3.66 -23.88
CA ASP A 59 7.36 -2.44 -23.06
C ASP A 59 6.00 -1.77 -22.78
N LYS A 60 4.91 -2.47 -23.05
CA LYS A 60 3.54 -1.98 -22.91
C LYS A 60 2.86 -2.76 -21.80
N PHE A 61 2.41 -2.02 -20.82
CA PHE A 61 1.46 -2.48 -19.81
C PHE A 61 0.08 -2.58 -20.48
N ASP A 62 -0.04 -3.55 -21.40
CA ASP A 62 -1.23 -3.83 -22.21
C ASP A 62 -2.33 -4.52 -21.37
N GLU A 63 -3.47 -4.78 -21.99
CA GLU A 63 -4.62 -5.36 -21.29
C GLU A 63 -4.31 -6.71 -20.63
N ASP A 64 -3.49 -7.55 -21.25
CA ASP A 64 -3.16 -8.86 -20.69
C ASP A 64 -2.18 -8.73 -19.50
N ALA A 65 -1.19 -7.84 -19.60
CA ALA A 65 -0.32 -7.49 -18.49
C ALA A 65 -1.11 -6.86 -17.32
N GLN A 66 -2.11 -6.03 -17.59
CA GLN A 66 -3.00 -5.46 -16.57
C GLN A 66 -3.85 -6.53 -15.87
N LYS A 67 -4.39 -7.48 -16.62
CA LYS A 67 -5.17 -8.60 -16.05
C LYS A 67 -4.29 -9.47 -15.14
N GLU A 68 -3.08 -9.79 -15.59
CA GLU A 68 -2.14 -10.59 -14.80
C GLU A 68 -1.68 -9.84 -13.54
N PHE A 69 -1.35 -8.55 -13.69
CA PHE A 69 -1.02 -7.68 -12.56
C PHE A 69 -2.17 -7.64 -11.54
N LEU A 70 -3.43 -7.46 -11.97
CA LEU A 70 -4.58 -7.41 -11.06
C LEU A 70 -4.79 -8.71 -10.29
N LYS A 71 -4.50 -9.87 -10.88
CA LYS A 71 -4.53 -11.15 -10.14
C LYS A 71 -3.51 -11.13 -9.01
N GLY A 72 -2.26 -10.74 -9.31
CA GLY A 72 -1.21 -10.60 -8.30
C GLY A 72 -1.52 -9.55 -7.24
N ALA A 73 -2.07 -8.40 -7.64
CA ALA A 73 -2.43 -7.32 -6.73
C ALA A 73 -3.53 -7.72 -5.74
N LYS A 74 -4.51 -8.53 -6.16
CA LYS A 74 -5.54 -9.09 -5.27
C LYS A 74 -4.94 -10.02 -4.22
N ILE A 75 -4.04 -10.91 -4.64
CA ILE A 75 -3.35 -11.84 -3.72
C ILE A 75 -2.49 -11.04 -2.73
N ALA A 76 -1.76 -10.03 -3.22
CA ALA A 76 -0.95 -9.17 -2.38
C ALA A 76 -1.81 -8.40 -1.35
N TYR A 77 -2.96 -7.87 -1.76
CA TYR A 77 -3.89 -7.17 -0.89
C TYR A 77 -4.38 -8.07 0.25
N GLU A 78 -4.90 -9.26 -0.07
CA GLU A 78 -5.35 -10.23 0.92
C GLU A 78 -4.21 -10.64 1.87
N THR A 79 -3.02 -10.93 1.31
CA THR A 79 -1.85 -11.32 2.10
C THR A 79 -1.46 -10.24 3.10
N VAL A 80 -1.41 -8.97 2.68
CA VAL A 80 -1.03 -7.85 3.55
C VAL A 80 -2.09 -7.62 4.64
N ILE A 81 -3.38 -7.61 4.29
CA ILE A 81 -4.46 -7.43 5.28
C ILE A 81 -4.47 -8.56 6.31
N THR A 82 -4.27 -9.80 5.87
CA THR A 82 -4.24 -10.97 6.77
C THR A 82 -3.01 -10.95 7.67
N ASP A 83 -1.84 -10.65 7.11
CA ASP A 83 -0.58 -10.59 7.86
C ASP A 83 -0.60 -9.48 8.95
N PHE A 84 -1.29 -8.36 8.66
CA PHE A 84 -1.48 -7.28 9.63
C PHE A 84 -2.44 -7.65 10.77
N SER A 85 -3.30 -8.64 10.56
CA SER A 85 -4.22 -9.18 11.56
C SER A 85 -3.53 -10.12 12.54
N ASP A 86 -2.41 -10.71 12.17
CA ASP A 86 -1.83 -11.80 12.93
C ASP A 86 -1.47 -11.38 14.36
N ASN A 87 -1.79 -12.28 15.31
CA ASN A 87 -1.64 -12.04 16.75
C ASN A 87 -0.18 -12.01 17.21
N ASP A 88 0.76 -12.44 16.40
CA ASP A 88 2.19 -12.38 16.71
C ASP A 88 2.79 -10.98 16.54
N ASN A 89 2.01 -10.03 16.01
CA ASN A 89 2.42 -8.65 15.73
C ASN A 89 3.67 -8.54 14.85
N LYS A 90 3.81 -9.44 13.88
CA LYS A 90 4.92 -9.46 12.92
C LYS A 90 4.41 -9.47 11.49
N ILE A 91 5.14 -8.80 10.62
CA ILE A 91 4.95 -8.87 9.18
C ILE A 91 5.98 -9.84 8.61
N THR A 92 5.51 -11.02 8.24
CA THR A 92 6.36 -12.11 7.75
C THR A 92 6.06 -12.47 6.31
N THR A 93 4.83 -12.81 6.03
CA THR A 93 4.38 -13.32 4.73
C THR A 93 4.35 -12.22 3.67
N SER A 94 3.86 -11.04 4.05
CA SER A 94 3.76 -9.89 3.14
C SER A 94 5.06 -9.09 3.01
N ARG A 95 6.09 -9.37 3.81
CA ARG A 95 7.36 -8.62 3.78
C ARG A 95 7.97 -8.45 2.37
N PRO A 96 8.01 -9.47 1.50
CA PRO A 96 8.54 -9.33 0.14
C PRO A 96 7.70 -8.43 -0.76
N LEU A 97 6.43 -8.22 -0.42
CA LEU A 97 5.47 -7.42 -1.18
C LEU A 97 5.51 -5.93 -0.81
N LEU A 98 6.22 -5.57 0.25
CA LEU A 98 6.30 -4.21 0.79
C LEU A 98 7.65 -3.59 0.48
N ASN A 99 7.65 -2.31 0.08
CA ASN A 99 8.89 -1.55 0.10
C ASN A 99 9.32 -1.26 1.56
N GLY A 100 10.54 -0.75 1.73
CA GLY A 100 11.10 -0.49 3.07
C GLY A 100 10.29 0.52 3.88
N GLU A 101 9.74 1.54 3.24
CA GLU A 101 8.97 2.60 3.91
C GLU A 101 7.64 2.06 4.45
N ILE A 102 6.85 1.38 3.61
CA ILE A 102 5.58 0.78 4.02
C ILE A 102 5.79 -0.29 5.09
N TYR A 103 6.84 -1.11 4.94
CA TYR A 103 7.19 -2.09 5.96
C TYR A 103 7.44 -1.44 7.33
N ASN A 104 8.23 -0.36 7.36
CA ASN A 104 8.52 0.34 8.62
C ASN A 104 7.25 0.93 9.23
N GLN A 105 6.38 1.56 8.42
CA GLN A 105 5.10 2.12 8.88
C GLN A 105 4.23 1.03 9.52
N PHE A 106 4.08 -0.12 8.88
CA PHE A 106 3.30 -1.23 9.41
C PHE A 106 3.92 -1.81 10.68
N ASN A 107 5.23 -2.00 10.68
CA ASN A 107 5.94 -2.53 11.85
C ASN A 107 5.82 -1.59 13.07
N ASP A 108 5.86 -0.29 12.85
CA ASP A 108 5.70 0.68 13.93
C ASP A 108 4.25 0.70 14.45
N ALA A 109 3.25 0.59 13.57
CA ALA A 109 1.85 0.44 13.98
C ALA A 109 1.61 -0.85 14.78
N LEU A 110 2.23 -1.96 14.40
CA LEU A 110 2.16 -3.22 15.14
C LEU A 110 2.81 -3.12 16.52
N LYS A 111 3.98 -2.47 16.62
CA LYS A 111 4.65 -2.22 17.91
C LYS A 111 3.78 -1.36 18.83
N GLU A 112 3.18 -0.30 18.29
CA GLU A 112 2.29 0.57 19.04
C GLU A 112 1.06 -0.20 19.54
N ARG A 113 0.43 -0.98 18.68
CA ARG A 113 -0.68 -1.86 19.06
C ARG A 113 -0.29 -2.83 20.19
N SER A 114 0.87 -3.48 20.04
CA SER A 114 1.41 -4.41 21.03
C SER A 114 1.73 -3.74 22.37
N SER A 115 2.32 -2.54 22.35
CA SER A 115 2.67 -1.80 23.55
C SER A 115 1.43 -1.44 24.40
N ARG A 116 0.30 -1.24 23.74
CA ARG A 116 -1.00 -1.02 24.39
C ARG A 116 -1.65 -2.32 24.89
N GLY A 117 -1.08 -3.48 24.53
CA GLY A 117 -1.66 -4.80 24.83
C GLY A 117 -2.94 -5.07 24.07
N HIS A 118 -3.06 -4.51 22.89
CA HIS A 118 -4.20 -4.71 22.00
C HIS A 118 -3.89 -5.78 20.96
N PHE A 119 -4.90 -6.59 20.66
CA PHE A 119 -4.86 -7.64 19.66
C PHE A 119 -5.92 -7.34 18.61
N ALA A 120 -5.55 -7.31 17.34
CA ALA A 120 -6.48 -7.16 16.23
C ALA A 120 -6.79 -8.52 15.62
N GLU A 121 -8.06 -8.83 15.50
CA GLU A 121 -8.56 -9.96 14.72
C GLU A 121 -9.23 -9.40 13.48
N ILE A 122 -8.69 -9.73 12.31
CA ILE A 122 -9.27 -9.35 11.02
C ILE A 122 -9.56 -10.63 10.27
N THR A 123 -10.84 -10.87 9.97
CA THR A 123 -11.24 -11.94 9.06
C THR A 123 -11.47 -11.33 7.69
N PHE A 124 -10.65 -11.70 6.74
CA PHE A 124 -10.82 -11.30 5.35
C PHE A 124 -11.91 -12.14 4.69
N ILE A 125 -12.97 -11.50 4.19
CA ILE A 125 -14.10 -12.19 3.54
C ILE A 125 -13.85 -12.28 2.05
N GLY A 126 -13.43 -11.17 1.40
CA GLY A 126 -13.12 -11.17 -0.02
C GLY A 126 -13.03 -9.78 -0.63
N ILE A 127 -12.63 -9.75 -1.90
CA ILE A 127 -12.54 -8.53 -2.71
C ILE A 127 -13.77 -8.44 -3.61
N ASN A 128 -14.58 -7.41 -3.41
CA ASN A 128 -15.75 -7.14 -4.24
C ASN A 128 -15.35 -6.46 -5.55
N SER A 129 -14.32 -5.62 -5.51
CA SER A 129 -13.81 -4.92 -6.69
C SER A 129 -12.32 -4.62 -6.54
N ALA A 130 -11.58 -4.80 -7.64
CA ALA A 130 -10.21 -4.29 -7.79
C ALA A 130 -10.08 -3.72 -9.20
N LYS A 131 -9.75 -2.44 -9.30
CA LYS A 131 -9.67 -1.72 -10.58
C LYS A 131 -8.40 -0.89 -10.63
N ILE A 132 -7.69 -0.97 -11.75
CA ILE A 132 -6.60 -0.04 -12.02
C ILE A 132 -7.20 1.34 -12.21
N LYS A 133 -6.82 2.28 -11.35
CA LYS A 133 -7.20 3.69 -11.44
C LYS A 133 -6.35 4.43 -12.45
N GLU A 134 -5.03 4.22 -12.36
CA GLU A 134 -4.05 4.80 -13.26
C GLU A 134 -2.76 3.99 -13.26
N HIS A 135 -1.95 4.16 -14.28
CA HIS A 135 -0.57 3.68 -14.29
C HIS A 135 0.34 4.74 -14.91
N LYS A 136 1.57 4.82 -14.40
CA LYS A 136 2.55 5.80 -14.85
C LYS A 136 3.95 5.20 -14.84
N LYS A 137 4.64 5.32 -15.99
CA LYS A 137 6.06 4.95 -16.12
C LYS A 137 6.92 6.20 -15.93
N ILE A 138 7.88 6.13 -15.02
CA ILE A 138 8.88 7.19 -14.77
C ILE A 138 10.26 6.54 -14.87
N GLY A 139 10.98 6.81 -15.95
CA GLY A 139 12.21 6.08 -16.24
C GLY A 139 11.92 4.59 -16.42
N ASN A 140 12.59 3.78 -15.62
CA ASN A 140 12.40 2.31 -15.60
C ASN A 140 11.37 1.84 -14.57
N ILE A 141 10.80 2.74 -13.80
CA ILE A 141 9.84 2.41 -12.76
C ILE A 141 8.42 2.54 -13.29
N LEU A 142 7.67 1.46 -13.24
CA LEU A 142 6.25 1.43 -13.53
C LEU A 142 5.47 1.44 -12.21
N ASN A 143 4.66 2.48 -12.02
CA ASN A 143 3.75 2.60 -10.91
C ASN A 143 2.32 2.33 -11.37
N VAL A 144 1.57 1.55 -10.60
CA VAL A 144 0.17 1.23 -10.87
C VAL A 144 -0.65 1.49 -9.61
N THR A 145 -1.65 2.35 -9.75
CA THR A 145 -2.60 2.67 -8.68
C THR A 145 -3.84 1.80 -8.84
N VAL A 146 -4.24 1.13 -7.78
CA VAL A 146 -5.39 0.22 -7.75
C VAL A 146 -6.36 0.65 -6.66
N ASP A 147 -7.64 0.79 -7.03
CA ASP A 147 -8.73 0.96 -6.09
C ASP A 147 -9.31 -0.41 -5.73
N PHE A 148 -9.35 -0.73 -4.44
CA PHE A 148 -9.93 -1.94 -3.89
C PHE A 148 -11.22 -1.64 -3.14
N ILE A 149 -12.18 -2.52 -3.26
CA ILE A 149 -13.34 -2.62 -2.37
C ILE A 149 -13.34 -4.05 -1.82
N ALA A 150 -13.15 -4.17 -0.53
CA ALA A 150 -13.10 -5.47 0.14
C ALA A 150 -14.08 -5.55 1.32
N GLU A 151 -14.39 -6.76 1.73
CA GLU A 151 -15.20 -7.04 2.91
C GLU A 151 -14.36 -7.74 3.95
N VAL A 152 -14.43 -7.23 5.17
CA VAL A 152 -13.71 -7.75 6.33
C VAL A 152 -14.60 -7.75 7.56
N ILE A 153 -14.27 -8.60 8.53
CA ILE A 153 -14.76 -8.50 9.90
C ILE A 153 -13.56 -8.07 10.75
N THR A 154 -13.71 -7.02 11.55
CA THR A 154 -12.61 -6.51 12.38
C THR A 154 -13.02 -6.37 13.82
N CYS A 155 -12.15 -6.83 14.72
CA CYS A 155 -12.33 -6.74 16.16
C CYS A 155 -10.98 -6.50 16.83
N ILE A 156 -10.92 -5.53 17.73
CA ILE A 156 -9.75 -5.27 18.58
C ILE A 156 -10.11 -5.67 20.00
N LYS A 157 -9.26 -6.48 20.62
CA LYS A 157 -9.39 -6.96 21.99
C LYS A 157 -8.23 -6.48 22.84
N ASP A 158 -8.47 -6.33 24.14
CA ASP A 158 -7.43 -6.13 25.16
C ASP A 158 -6.81 -7.45 25.63
N LYS A 159 -5.92 -7.35 26.62
CA LYS A 159 -5.24 -8.51 27.23
C LYS A 159 -6.19 -9.50 27.88
N ASP A 160 -7.35 -9.03 28.33
CA ASP A 160 -8.39 -9.84 28.97
C ASP A 160 -9.40 -10.39 27.95
N LYS A 161 -9.07 -10.28 26.63
CA LYS A 161 -9.91 -10.69 25.49
C LYS A 161 -11.25 -9.94 25.40
N LYS A 162 -11.39 -8.82 26.10
CA LYS A 162 -12.54 -7.95 25.99
C LYS A 162 -12.46 -7.12 24.71
N ILE A 163 -13.57 -7.03 23.99
CA ILE A 163 -13.67 -6.22 22.77
C ILE A 163 -13.63 -4.74 23.17
N ILE A 164 -12.67 -4.01 22.63
CA ILE A 164 -12.51 -2.56 22.81
C ILE A 164 -12.96 -1.79 21.57
N SER A 165 -12.93 -2.42 20.39
CA SER A 165 -13.39 -1.78 19.14
C SER A 165 -13.76 -2.84 18.11
N GLY A 166 -14.64 -2.49 17.19
CA GLY A 166 -15.11 -3.40 16.15
C GLY A 166 -16.23 -4.32 16.63
N ASP A 167 -16.64 -5.21 15.74
CA ASP A 167 -17.71 -6.17 15.97
C ASP A 167 -17.36 -7.47 15.24
N PRO A 168 -17.17 -8.60 15.95
CA PRO A 168 -16.77 -9.86 15.36
C PRO A 168 -17.86 -10.52 14.49
N GLU A 169 -19.10 -10.02 14.54
CA GLU A 169 -20.22 -10.55 13.76
C GLU A 169 -20.60 -9.67 12.57
N LYS A 170 -19.98 -8.47 12.48
CA LYS A 170 -20.36 -7.49 11.45
C LYS A 170 -19.36 -7.38 10.33
N ILE A 171 -19.83 -7.65 9.12
CA ILE A 171 -19.05 -7.41 7.89
C ILE A 171 -18.99 -5.91 7.62
N LYS A 172 -17.77 -5.41 7.38
CA LYS A 172 -17.51 -4.03 6.95
C LYS A 172 -16.96 -4.02 5.55
N LYS A 173 -17.40 -3.05 4.73
CA LYS A 173 -16.74 -2.71 3.47
C LYS A 173 -15.62 -1.72 3.74
N ILE A 174 -14.45 -2.01 3.19
CA ILE A 174 -13.29 -1.12 3.21
C ILE A 174 -12.96 -0.70 1.79
N TYR A 175 -12.49 0.54 1.65
CA TYR A 175 -12.16 1.18 0.38
C TYR A 175 -10.72 1.64 0.49
N ASP A 176 -9.85 1.04 -0.30
CA ASP A 176 -8.42 1.32 -0.27
C ASP A 176 -7.90 1.65 -1.65
N THR A 177 -7.00 2.61 -1.73
CA THR A 177 -6.26 2.92 -2.94
C THR A 177 -4.78 2.66 -2.70
N TRP A 178 -4.22 1.66 -3.37
CA TRP A 178 -2.84 1.24 -3.22
C TRP A 178 -2.01 1.52 -4.46
N VAL A 179 -0.75 1.93 -4.26
CA VAL A 179 0.20 2.14 -5.33
C VAL A 179 1.25 1.05 -5.29
N PHE A 180 1.30 0.27 -6.35
CA PHE A 180 2.33 -0.74 -6.58
C PHE A 180 3.40 -0.20 -7.54
N SER A 181 4.64 -0.60 -7.33
CA SER A 181 5.77 -0.20 -8.14
C SER A 181 6.62 -1.40 -8.53
N ARG A 182 7.17 -1.37 -9.75
CA ARG A 182 8.11 -2.36 -10.25
C ARG A 182 9.14 -1.69 -11.15
N ASP A 183 10.41 -2.06 -11.01
CA ASP A 183 11.44 -1.75 -11.99
C ASP A 183 11.34 -2.76 -13.15
N ILE A 184 11.00 -2.28 -14.34
CA ILE A 184 10.81 -3.11 -15.54
C ILE A 184 12.12 -3.67 -16.10
N THR A 185 13.28 -3.14 -15.68
CA THR A 185 14.60 -3.64 -16.07
C THR A 185 15.16 -4.65 -15.07
N SER A 186 14.54 -4.77 -13.90
CA SER A 186 14.95 -5.72 -12.88
C SER A 186 14.63 -7.16 -13.31
N SER A 187 15.55 -8.07 -13.02
CA SER A 187 15.30 -9.51 -13.14
C SER A 187 14.27 -10.03 -12.13
N ASN A 188 13.99 -9.26 -11.07
CA ASN A 188 12.94 -9.58 -10.11
C ASN A 188 11.58 -9.15 -10.69
N PRO A 189 10.66 -10.09 -10.97
CA PRO A 189 9.36 -9.77 -11.52
C PRO A 189 8.37 -9.22 -10.49
N ASN A 190 8.74 -9.17 -9.22
CA ASN A 190 7.82 -8.86 -8.15
C ASN A 190 7.47 -7.37 -8.09
N TRP A 191 6.19 -7.10 -7.88
CA TRP A 191 5.68 -5.79 -7.55
C TRP A 191 5.79 -5.53 -6.05
N GLN A 192 6.05 -4.29 -5.68
CA GLN A 192 6.06 -3.88 -4.28
C GLN A 192 5.00 -2.81 -4.03
N LEU A 193 4.30 -2.92 -2.92
CA LEU A 193 3.46 -1.85 -2.39
C LEU A 193 4.36 -0.72 -1.90
N VAL A 194 4.18 0.47 -2.48
CA VAL A 194 5.02 1.65 -2.20
C VAL A 194 4.24 2.79 -1.57
N ASN A 195 2.90 2.79 -1.68
CA ASN A 195 2.06 3.81 -1.07
C ASN A 195 0.63 3.30 -0.84
N ILE A 196 -0.02 3.82 0.18
CA ILE A 196 -1.44 3.64 0.47
C ILE A 196 -2.04 5.04 0.52
N LEU A 197 -3.00 5.28 -0.37
CA LEU A 197 -3.73 6.54 -0.48
C LEU A 197 -5.11 6.32 0.15
N THR A 198 -5.39 6.97 1.23
CA THR A 198 -6.69 6.94 1.95
C THR A 198 -7.47 8.20 1.67
#